data_c7cce8a9447bd1782b7fa036011fa7f2
#
_entry.id   c7cce8a9447bd1782b7fa036011fa7f2
#
_cell.length_a   1.000
_cell.length_b   1.000
_cell.length_c   1.000
_cell.angle_alpha   90.00
_cell.angle_beta   90.00
_cell.angle_gamma   90.00
#
_symmetry.space_group_name_H-M   'P 1'
#
loop_
_entity.id
_entity.type
_entity.pdbx_description
1 polymer ?
#
loop_
_entity_poly.entity_id
_entity_poly.type
_entity_poly.pdbx_seq_one_letter_code
_entity_poly.pdbx_strand_id
1 'polypeptide(L)'
;MLRERGCLYLQAHPFRKLISRANPKYLDGVEVFNGKASEEENTNAEKWAEEINASVKTSGSDCHRESGVAYGGIITTEKIKSNDDLIKILKSGNYKLIKNQR
;
A
#
# COMPACT_ATOMS: atom_id res chain seq x y z
N MET A 1 11.59 15.58 9.84
CA MET A 1 10.92 14.31 9.54
C MET A 1 10.52 14.25 8.08
N LEU A 2 10.42 13.05 7.52
CA LEU A 2 10.07 12.87 6.11
C LEU A 2 8.72 13.47 5.74
N ARG A 3 7.74 13.39 6.65
CA ARG A 3 6.40 13.94 6.43
C ARG A 3 6.43 15.46 6.19
N GLU A 4 7.27 16.18 6.89
CA GLU A 4 7.43 17.64 6.73
C GLU A 4 7.99 18.02 5.37
N ARG A 5 8.63 17.06 4.69
CA ARG A 5 9.18 17.24 3.34
C ARG A 5 8.20 16.78 2.25
N GLY A 6 6.94 16.54 2.59
CA GLY A 6 5.91 16.11 1.65
C GLY A 6 5.92 14.63 1.31
N CYS A 7 6.66 13.81 2.06
CA CYS A 7 6.70 12.36 1.84
C CYS A 7 5.51 11.67 2.48
N LEU A 8 5.07 10.56 1.87
CA LEU A 8 4.13 9.63 2.50
C LEU A 8 4.91 8.48 3.14
N TYR A 9 4.50 8.11 4.34
CA TYR A 9 5.08 7.00 5.08
C TYR A 9 4.09 5.83 5.08
N LEU A 10 4.42 4.75 4.38
CA LEU A 10 3.53 3.61 4.19
C LEU A 10 4.16 2.33 4.73
N GLN A 11 3.36 1.49 5.39
CA GLN A 11 3.80 0.19 5.86
C GLN A 11 3.60 -0.85 4.76
N ALA A 12 4.68 -1.43 4.27
CA ALA A 12 4.62 -2.55 3.33
C ALA A 12 4.24 -3.84 4.06
N HIS A 13 3.51 -4.72 3.39
CA HIS A 13 3.14 -6.08 3.84
C HIS A 13 3.18 -6.26 5.38
N PRO A 14 2.29 -5.60 6.14
CA PRO A 14 2.43 -5.49 7.60
C PRO A 14 2.32 -6.79 8.38
N PHE A 15 1.73 -7.83 7.81
CA PHE A 15 1.54 -9.13 8.49
C PHE A 15 2.38 -10.27 7.92
N ARG A 16 3.31 -9.95 7.03
CA ARG A 16 4.24 -10.94 6.54
C ARG A 16 5.14 -11.43 7.68
N LYS A 17 5.53 -12.73 7.64
CA LYS A 17 6.38 -13.32 8.67
C LYS A 17 7.65 -12.48 8.88
N LEU A 18 8.06 -12.34 10.13
CA LEU A 18 9.27 -11.63 10.56
C LEU A 18 9.25 -10.12 10.30
N ILE A 19 8.10 -9.57 9.92
CA ILE A 19 7.96 -8.13 9.72
C ILE A 19 7.32 -7.52 10.96
N SER A 20 7.92 -6.46 11.47
CA SER A 20 7.35 -5.65 12.55
C SER A 20 6.54 -4.51 11.96
N ARG A 21 5.39 -4.24 12.57
CA ARG A 21 4.57 -3.10 12.18
C ARG A 21 5.09 -1.82 12.80
N ALA A 22 5.15 -0.76 12.01
CA ALA A 22 5.55 0.55 12.51
C ALA A 22 4.49 1.12 13.45
N ASN A 23 4.90 2.07 14.30
CA ASN A 23 3.94 2.77 15.16
C ASN A 23 2.93 3.54 14.28
N PRO A 24 1.62 3.27 14.43
CA PRO A 24 0.59 3.91 13.60
C PRO A 24 0.64 5.43 13.62
N LYS A 25 1.12 6.02 14.69
CA LYS A 25 1.26 7.47 14.83
C LYS A 25 2.08 8.09 13.69
N TYR A 26 3.03 7.35 13.13
CA TYR A 26 3.92 7.85 12.09
C TYR A 26 3.49 7.44 10.68
N LEU A 27 2.45 6.63 10.54
CA LEU A 27 2.02 6.11 9.24
C LEU A 27 0.95 7.01 8.59
N ASP A 28 1.10 7.22 7.30
CA ASP A 28 0.05 7.79 6.45
C ASP A 28 -0.83 6.69 5.88
N GLY A 29 -0.26 5.52 5.63
CA GLY A 29 -1.01 4.46 5.01
C GLY A 29 -0.39 3.07 5.16
N VAL A 30 -1.10 2.10 4.59
CA VAL A 30 -0.78 0.68 4.67
C VAL A 30 -0.95 0.03 3.31
N GLU A 31 -0.02 -0.85 2.96
CA GLU A 31 -0.21 -1.77 1.85
C GLU A 31 -1.18 -2.85 2.32
N VAL A 32 -2.45 -2.73 1.92
CA VAL A 32 -3.51 -3.65 2.38
C VAL A 32 -3.55 -4.94 1.58
N PHE A 33 -2.91 -4.96 0.43
CA PHE A 33 -2.77 -6.17 -0.38
C PHE A 33 -1.35 -6.25 -0.94
N ASN A 34 -0.78 -7.44 -0.81
CA ASN A 34 0.55 -7.74 -1.35
C ASN A 34 0.46 -9.04 -2.14
N GLY A 35 0.94 -9.04 -3.38
CA GLY A 35 0.83 -10.17 -4.30
C GLY A 35 1.57 -11.42 -3.86
N LYS A 36 2.52 -11.32 -2.95
CA LYS A 36 3.24 -12.47 -2.38
C LYS A 36 2.70 -12.93 -1.04
N ALA A 37 1.87 -12.11 -0.40
CA ALA A 37 1.30 -12.45 0.90
C ALA A 37 0.16 -13.45 0.74
N SER A 38 -0.12 -14.19 1.82
CA SER A 38 -1.26 -15.08 1.86
C SER A 38 -2.57 -14.29 1.97
N GLU A 39 -3.68 -14.97 1.70
CA GLU A 39 -5.00 -14.36 1.86
C GLU A 39 -5.22 -13.90 3.31
N GLU A 40 -4.80 -14.70 4.29
CA GLU A 40 -4.89 -14.35 5.70
C GLU A 40 -4.07 -13.10 6.03
N GLU A 41 -2.84 -13.02 5.55
CA GLU A 41 -1.98 -11.87 5.77
C GLU A 41 -2.58 -10.61 5.16
N ASN A 42 -3.15 -10.70 3.96
CA ASN A 42 -3.80 -9.58 3.28
C ASN A 42 -5.09 -9.16 4.00
N THR A 43 -5.88 -10.13 4.47
CA THR A 43 -7.08 -9.83 5.25
C THR A 43 -6.72 -9.08 6.55
N ASN A 44 -5.68 -9.54 7.24
CA ASN A 44 -5.22 -8.89 8.46
C ASN A 44 -4.68 -7.48 8.19
N ALA A 45 -3.99 -7.28 7.07
CA ALA A 45 -3.50 -5.96 6.68
C ALA A 45 -4.63 -4.97 6.47
N GLU A 46 -5.70 -5.40 5.81
CA GLU A 46 -6.86 -4.54 5.57
C GLU A 46 -7.58 -4.19 6.88
N LYS A 47 -7.75 -5.16 7.78
CA LYS A 47 -8.34 -4.90 9.09
C LYS A 47 -7.51 -3.92 9.89
N TRP A 48 -6.21 -4.10 9.91
CA TRP A 48 -5.32 -3.20 10.64
C TRP A 48 -5.35 -1.78 10.09
N ALA A 49 -5.39 -1.63 8.75
CA ALA A 49 -5.50 -0.32 8.13
C ALA A 49 -6.77 0.41 8.58
N GLU A 50 -7.89 -0.31 8.74
CA GLU A 50 -9.12 0.27 9.26
C GLU A 50 -9.01 0.63 10.74
N GLU A 51 -8.40 -0.26 11.54
CA GLU A 51 -8.23 -0.03 12.99
C GLU A 51 -7.41 1.23 13.27
N ILE A 52 -6.37 1.49 12.48
CA ILE A 52 -5.51 2.67 12.68
C ILE A 52 -5.98 3.89 11.90
N ASN A 53 -7.10 3.78 11.20
CA ASN A 53 -7.65 4.87 10.36
C ASN A 53 -6.63 5.37 9.32
N ALA A 54 -5.96 4.46 8.64
CA ALA A 54 -4.99 4.82 7.61
C ALA A 54 -5.68 5.62 6.50
N SER A 55 -5.15 6.79 6.20
CA SER A 55 -5.72 7.66 5.16
C SER A 55 -5.38 7.19 3.75
N VAL A 56 -4.30 6.42 3.61
CA VAL A 56 -3.85 5.90 2.33
C VAL A 56 -3.81 4.37 2.39
N LYS A 57 -4.39 3.72 1.40
CA LYS A 57 -4.32 2.26 1.24
C LYS A 57 -3.73 1.97 -0.11
N THR A 58 -2.75 1.07 -0.16
CA THR A 58 -2.11 0.69 -1.42
C THR A 58 -2.17 -0.82 -1.63
N SER A 59 -1.85 -1.22 -2.85
CA SER A 59 -1.70 -2.61 -3.24
C SER A 59 -0.43 -2.73 -4.07
N GLY A 60 0.36 -3.75 -3.83
CA GLY A 60 1.58 -4.00 -4.57
C GLY A 60 1.74 -5.45 -4.93
N SER A 61 2.43 -5.73 -6.04
CA SER A 61 2.68 -7.11 -6.47
C SER A 61 3.83 -7.75 -5.72
N ASP A 62 4.75 -6.95 -5.17
CA ASP A 62 5.98 -7.44 -4.54
C ASP A 62 6.73 -8.38 -5.50
N CYS A 63 6.74 -8.04 -6.78
CA CYS A 63 7.29 -8.91 -7.81
C CYS A 63 8.81 -8.86 -7.85
N HIS A 64 9.42 -10.04 -7.90
CA HIS A 64 10.85 -10.22 -8.07
C HIS A 64 11.15 -10.90 -9.41
N ARG A 65 10.11 -11.33 -10.13
CA ARG A 65 10.16 -12.02 -11.42
C ARG A 65 8.99 -11.56 -12.28
N GLU A 66 9.09 -11.74 -13.58
CA GLU A 66 8.04 -11.38 -14.51
C GLU A 66 6.69 -12.04 -14.17
N SER A 67 6.71 -13.28 -13.70
CA SER A 67 5.50 -14.02 -13.33
C SER A 67 4.73 -13.40 -12.17
N GLY A 68 5.36 -12.51 -11.40
CA GLY A 68 4.71 -11.83 -10.27
C GLY A 68 4.09 -10.48 -10.62
N VAL A 69 4.29 -10.00 -11.84
CA VAL A 69 3.80 -8.69 -12.26
C VAL A 69 2.27 -8.65 -12.29
N ALA A 70 1.70 -7.53 -11.87
CA ALA A 70 0.26 -7.23 -11.91
C ALA A 70 -0.62 -8.04 -10.94
N TYR A 71 -0.06 -8.77 -9.98
CA TYR A 71 -0.87 -9.34 -8.91
C TYR A 71 -1.41 -8.25 -7.97
N GLY A 72 -0.70 -7.16 -7.83
CA GLY A 72 -1.15 -5.99 -7.08
C GLY A 72 -0.75 -4.71 -7.79
N GLY A 73 -1.37 -3.61 -7.42
CA GLY A 73 -1.09 -2.30 -7.96
C GLY A 73 -2.26 -1.36 -7.77
N ILE A 74 -2.15 -0.18 -8.34
CA ILE A 74 -3.24 0.79 -8.35
C ILE A 74 -3.63 1.14 -9.78
N ILE A 75 -4.89 1.51 -9.96
CA ILE A 75 -5.42 1.98 -11.23
C ILE A 75 -5.84 3.43 -11.05
N THR A 76 -5.31 4.33 -11.85
CA THR A 76 -5.62 5.75 -11.81
C THR A 76 -6.26 6.19 -13.13
N THR A 77 -7.11 7.22 -13.07
CA THR A 77 -7.67 7.83 -14.27
C THR A 77 -6.77 8.92 -14.83
N GLU A 78 -5.91 9.48 -13.97
CA GLU A 78 -4.97 10.51 -14.36
C GLU A 78 -3.58 9.93 -14.56
N LYS A 79 -2.84 10.47 -15.51
CA LYS A 79 -1.47 10.05 -15.77
C LYS A 79 -0.55 10.57 -14.65
N ILE A 80 0.23 9.68 -14.08
CA ILE A 80 1.23 10.02 -13.08
C ILE A 80 2.54 10.32 -13.78
N LYS A 81 3.02 11.56 -13.67
CA LYS A 81 4.24 12.02 -14.35
C LYS A 81 5.40 12.27 -13.36
N SER A 82 5.10 12.34 -12.08
CA SER A 82 6.09 12.65 -11.04
C SER A 82 5.69 12.01 -9.72
N ASN A 83 6.62 12.01 -8.76
CA ASN A 83 6.33 11.58 -7.40
C ASN A 83 5.27 12.48 -6.75
N ASP A 84 5.29 13.77 -7.04
CA ASP A 84 4.29 14.69 -6.51
C ASP A 84 2.89 14.35 -7.00
N ASP A 85 2.76 13.98 -8.28
CA ASP A 85 1.48 13.53 -8.83
C ASP A 85 0.99 12.27 -8.13
N LEU A 86 1.88 11.30 -7.89
CA LEU A 86 1.54 10.07 -7.18
C LEU A 86 1.05 10.36 -5.76
N ILE A 87 1.76 11.21 -5.04
CA ILE A 87 1.38 11.60 -3.67
C ILE A 87 0.01 12.24 -3.65
N LYS A 88 -0.27 13.15 -4.58
CA LYS A 88 -1.57 13.81 -4.69
C LYS A 88 -2.70 12.82 -4.93
N ILE A 89 -2.50 11.88 -5.85
CA ILE A 89 -3.49 10.86 -6.17
C ILE A 89 -3.75 9.96 -4.97
N LEU A 90 -2.69 9.50 -4.29
CA LEU A 90 -2.84 8.67 -3.10
C LEU A 90 -3.59 9.39 -1.98
N LYS A 91 -3.29 10.66 -1.75
CA LYS A 91 -4.00 11.45 -0.74
C LYS A 91 -5.45 11.70 -1.09
N SER A 92 -5.77 11.83 -2.38
CA SER A 92 -7.13 12.09 -2.85
C SER A 92 -8.06 10.87 -2.70
N GLY A 93 -7.49 9.66 -2.68
CA GLY A 93 -8.26 8.42 -2.71
C GLY A 93 -8.86 8.11 -4.07
N ASN A 94 -8.51 8.88 -5.10
CA ASN A 94 -9.09 8.75 -6.44
C ASN A 94 -8.36 7.70 -7.29
N TYR A 95 -8.38 6.46 -6.81
CA TYR A 95 -7.75 5.33 -7.49
C TYR A 95 -8.41 4.04 -7.00
N LYS A 96 -8.18 2.96 -7.73
CA LYS A 96 -8.65 1.62 -7.38
C LYS A 96 -7.47 0.71 -7.12
N LEU A 97 -7.66 -0.30 -6.28
CA LEU A 97 -6.62 -1.30 -5.99
C LEU A 97 -6.80 -2.53 -6.86
N ILE A 98 -5.69 -3.03 -7.39
CA ILE A 98 -5.65 -4.34 -8.05
C ILE A 98 -5.31 -5.36 -6.96
N LYS A 99 -6.15 -6.38 -6.81
CA LYS A 99 -5.99 -7.43 -5.79
C LYS A 99 -6.21 -8.79 -6.42
N ASN A 100 -5.17 -9.36 -6.97
CA ASN A 100 -5.21 -10.70 -7.57
C ASN A 100 -4.53 -11.68 -6.62
N GLN A 101 -5.33 -12.31 -5.74
CA GLN A 101 -4.82 -13.27 -4.76
C GLN A 101 -4.32 -14.54 -5.47
N ARG A 102 -3.11 -14.96 -5.11
CA ARG A 102 -2.52 -16.20 -5.61
C ARG A 102 -3.13 -17.44 -4.96
#